data_f891008ba0885e6f1148e4b60b4f566d
#
_entry.id   f891008ba0885e6f1148e4b60b4f566d
#
_cell.length_a   1.000
_cell.length_b   1.000
_cell.length_c   1.000
_cell.angle_alpha   90.00
_cell.angle_beta   90.00
_cell.angle_gamma   90.00
#
_symmetry.space_group_name_H-M   'P 1'
#
loop_
_entity.id
_entity.type
_entity.pdbx_description
1 polymer ?
#
loop_
_entity_poly.entity_id
_entity_poly.type
_entity_poly.pdbx_seq_one_letter_code
_entity_poly.pdbx_strand_id
1 'polypeptide(L)'
;MAQTTTDTAASTISGAGAASSFSGGTGTEAEFGSLGALSPTWWEPEDGSEPEPWLTPDQAFERFFKWTSDRGIELWDHQEEALMDLTAGDHVILGTPTGSGKSLVALGMLFMGMAQGKRCYYTAPIKALVSEKFFDLVQVLGRDNVGMITGDTHINTKAPVICCTAEILANDALREG
;
A
#
# COMPACT_ATOMS: atom_id res chain seq x y z
N MET A 1 38.37 -6.35 34.88
CA MET A 1 38.07 -5.60 33.66
C MET A 1 38.06 -6.59 32.52
N ALA A 2 36.88 -7.06 32.14
CA ALA A 2 36.70 -7.98 31.02
C ALA A 2 35.91 -7.21 29.95
N GLN A 3 36.54 -6.98 28.81
CA GLN A 3 35.86 -6.43 27.62
C GLN A 3 35.27 -7.57 26.83
N THR A 4 33.95 -7.57 26.71
CA THR A 4 33.21 -8.51 25.87
C THR A 4 33.09 -7.85 24.50
N THR A 5 33.82 -8.35 23.53
CA THR A 5 33.63 -8.04 22.11
C THR A 5 32.48 -8.88 21.57
N THR A 6 31.36 -8.24 21.27
CA THR A 6 30.27 -8.84 20.48
C THR A 6 30.66 -8.79 19.03
N ASP A 7 30.96 -9.95 18.48
CA ASP A 7 31.19 -10.19 17.06
C ASP A 7 29.82 -10.24 16.35
N THR A 8 29.50 -9.19 15.61
CA THR A 8 28.29 -9.13 14.79
C THR A 8 28.62 -9.74 13.43
N ALA A 9 28.29 -11.00 13.28
CA ALA A 9 28.35 -11.68 11.98
C ALA A 9 27.36 -11.05 11.03
N ALA A 10 27.86 -10.28 10.07
CA ALA A 10 27.09 -9.80 8.92
C ALA A 10 26.78 -11.00 8.01
N SER A 11 25.58 -11.54 8.15
CA SER A 11 25.03 -12.51 7.21
C SER A 11 24.70 -11.78 5.90
N THR A 12 25.56 -11.98 4.89
CA THR A 12 25.26 -11.56 3.52
C THR A 12 24.23 -12.49 2.94
N ILE A 13 22.95 -12.13 3.02
CA ILE A 13 21.89 -12.81 2.30
C ILE A 13 21.86 -12.23 0.89
N SER A 14 22.51 -12.94 -0.04
CA SER A 14 22.33 -12.76 -1.46
C SER A 14 20.98 -13.36 -1.87
N GLY A 15 19.90 -12.64 -1.58
CA GLY A 15 18.57 -12.89 -2.12
C GLY A 15 18.35 -11.89 -3.25
N ALA A 16 18.42 -12.34 -4.48
CA ALA A 16 17.91 -11.62 -5.64
C ALA A 16 16.37 -11.59 -5.56
N GLY A 17 15.85 -10.93 -4.52
CA GLY A 17 14.44 -10.60 -4.39
C GLY A 17 14.20 -9.37 -5.25
N ALA A 18 13.40 -9.55 -6.29
CA ALA A 18 12.99 -8.53 -7.23
C ALA A 18 12.52 -7.28 -6.50
N ALA A 19 13.40 -6.29 -6.39
CA ALA A 19 13.02 -4.91 -6.29
C ALA A 19 12.41 -4.51 -7.64
N SER A 20 11.28 -5.10 -8.01
CA SER A 20 10.46 -4.52 -9.03
C SER A 20 9.87 -3.27 -8.39
N SER A 21 10.49 -2.11 -8.67
CA SER A 21 9.66 -0.95 -8.87
C SER A 21 8.38 -1.44 -9.54
N PHE A 22 7.21 -0.99 -9.16
CA PHE A 22 5.97 -1.19 -9.91
C PHE A 22 6.05 -0.52 -11.30
N SER A 23 7.27 -0.36 -11.84
CA SER A 23 7.55 0.29 -13.09
C SER A 23 7.64 -0.75 -14.19
N GLY A 24 6.64 -0.74 -15.07
CA GLY A 24 6.84 -1.07 -16.47
C GLY A 24 6.85 -2.54 -16.84
N GLY A 25 5.79 -3.25 -16.50
CA GLY A 25 5.30 -4.28 -17.38
C GLY A 25 4.15 -3.68 -18.19
N THR A 26 4.22 -3.68 -19.51
CA THR A 26 3.08 -3.48 -20.40
C THR A 26 2.14 -4.68 -20.34
N GLY A 27 1.88 -5.19 -19.16
CA GLY A 27 0.88 -6.20 -18.86
C GLY A 27 -0.49 -5.54 -18.98
N THR A 28 -1.34 -6.12 -19.80
CA THR A 28 -2.73 -5.74 -19.92
C THR A 28 -3.42 -5.88 -18.56
N GLU A 29 -4.44 -5.07 -18.27
CA GLU A 29 -5.26 -5.10 -17.04
C GLU A 29 -5.69 -6.53 -16.59
N ALA A 30 -5.64 -7.50 -17.46
CA ALA A 30 -5.94 -8.91 -17.21
C ALA A 30 -4.81 -9.68 -16.49
N GLU A 31 -3.55 -9.22 -16.52
CA GLU A 31 -2.41 -9.90 -15.90
C GLU A 31 -2.19 -9.54 -14.44
N PHE A 32 -2.62 -8.34 -14.07
CA PHE A 32 -2.68 -7.92 -12.67
C PHE A 32 -4.12 -8.05 -12.19
N GLY A 33 -4.64 -9.25 -11.98
CA GLY A 33 -5.94 -9.39 -11.31
C GLY A 33 -6.02 -8.34 -10.20
N SER A 34 -6.69 -7.23 -10.51
CA SER A 34 -6.47 -5.98 -9.80
C SER A 34 -6.98 -6.11 -8.36
N LEU A 35 -6.21 -5.60 -7.40
CA LEU A 35 -6.80 -5.26 -6.10
C LEU A 35 -8.00 -4.31 -6.29
N GLY A 36 -8.11 -3.63 -7.43
CA GLY A 36 -9.24 -2.80 -7.83
C GLY A 36 -10.50 -3.57 -8.23
N ALA A 37 -10.40 -4.88 -8.51
CA ALA A 37 -11.56 -5.77 -8.49
C ALA A 37 -12.14 -5.92 -7.08
N LEU A 38 -11.57 -5.26 -6.10
CA LEU A 38 -12.05 -5.13 -4.74
C LEU A 38 -13.08 -4.00 -4.64
N SER A 39 -14.08 -4.01 -5.55
CA SER A 39 -15.35 -3.36 -5.28
C SER A 39 -16.02 -4.05 -4.07
N PRO A 40 -16.80 -3.37 -3.25
CA PRO A 40 -17.56 -4.01 -2.16
C PRO A 40 -18.36 -5.25 -2.58
N THR A 41 -18.65 -5.39 -3.87
CA THR A 41 -19.38 -6.52 -4.48
C THR A 41 -18.55 -7.80 -4.69
N TRP A 42 -17.27 -7.79 -4.45
CA TRP A 42 -16.40 -8.98 -4.65
C TRP A 42 -16.28 -9.88 -3.42
N TRP A 43 -16.76 -9.43 -2.26
CA TRP A 43 -16.85 -10.24 -1.07
C TRP A 43 -18.22 -10.92 -1.02
N GLU A 44 -18.31 -12.13 -1.54
CA GLU A 44 -19.45 -13.02 -1.28
C GLU A 44 -19.04 -13.94 -0.13
N PRO A 45 -19.68 -13.84 1.04
CA PRO A 45 -19.45 -14.75 2.14
C PRO A 45 -19.73 -16.19 1.72
N GLU A 46 -18.85 -17.12 2.05
CA GLU A 46 -19.06 -18.55 1.72
C GLU A 46 -20.30 -19.17 2.37
N ASP A 47 -20.81 -18.54 3.42
CA ASP A 47 -22.02 -18.93 4.17
C ASP A 47 -23.34 -18.39 3.56
N GLY A 48 -23.27 -17.63 2.47
CA GLY A 48 -24.43 -17.06 1.80
C GLY A 48 -25.09 -15.89 2.54
N SER A 49 -24.43 -15.32 3.55
CA SER A 49 -24.88 -14.08 4.19
C SER A 49 -24.76 -12.89 3.24
N GLU A 50 -25.46 -11.78 3.52
CA GLU A 50 -25.24 -10.55 2.77
C GLU A 50 -23.81 -10.02 3.08
N PRO A 51 -23.04 -9.62 2.03
CA PRO A 51 -21.68 -9.15 2.23
C PRO A 51 -21.68 -7.87 3.06
N GLU A 52 -20.85 -7.83 4.09
CA GLU A 52 -20.56 -6.59 4.79
C GLU A 52 -19.90 -5.60 3.80
N PRO A 53 -20.31 -4.33 3.79
CA PRO A 53 -19.80 -3.36 2.81
C PRO A 53 -18.30 -3.07 2.96
N TRP A 54 -17.73 -3.36 4.12
CA TRP A 54 -16.33 -3.12 4.42
C TRP A 54 -15.69 -4.31 5.13
N LEU A 55 -14.40 -4.54 4.85
CA LEU A 55 -13.65 -5.59 5.53
C LEU A 55 -13.23 -5.17 6.95
N THR A 56 -13.11 -6.16 7.82
CA THR A 56 -12.38 -5.97 9.08
C THR A 56 -10.88 -5.81 8.81
N PRO A 57 -10.08 -5.27 9.75
CA PRO A 57 -8.63 -5.17 9.59
C PRO A 57 -7.97 -6.50 9.25
N ASP A 58 -8.34 -7.58 9.95
CA ASP A 58 -7.78 -8.92 9.73
C ASP A 58 -8.13 -9.47 8.35
N GLN A 59 -9.39 -9.34 7.92
CA GLN A 59 -9.82 -9.73 6.57
C GLN A 59 -9.09 -8.96 5.48
N ALA A 60 -8.88 -7.65 5.67
CA ALA A 60 -8.13 -6.83 4.73
C ALA A 60 -6.66 -7.26 4.66
N PHE A 61 -6.04 -7.56 5.80
CA PHE A 61 -4.68 -8.09 5.86
C PHE A 61 -4.56 -9.44 5.14
N GLU A 62 -5.42 -10.42 5.48
CA GLU A 62 -5.44 -11.74 4.84
C GLU A 62 -5.63 -11.64 3.32
N ARG A 63 -6.49 -10.74 2.88
CA ARG A 63 -6.74 -10.51 1.47
C ARG A 63 -5.51 -9.95 0.75
N PHE A 64 -4.84 -8.99 1.35
CA PHE A 64 -3.60 -8.44 0.82
C PHE A 64 -2.50 -9.50 0.78
N PHE A 65 -2.33 -10.26 1.85
CA PHE A 65 -1.36 -11.34 1.95
C PHE A 65 -1.61 -12.42 0.88
N LYS A 66 -2.87 -12.82 0.69
CA LYS A 66 -3.23 -13.75 -0.37
C LYS A 66 -2.90 -13.18 -1.76
N TRP A 67 -3.18 -11.91 -2.00
CA TRP A 67 -2.86 -11.25 -3.26
C TRP A 67 -1.36 -11.23 -3.56
N THR A 68 -0.51 -11.00 -2.58
CA THR A 68 0.97 -11.07 -2.75
C THR A 68 1.41 -12.51 -3.03
N SER A 69 0.89 -13.47 -2.27
CA SER A 69 1.21 -14.89 -2.42
C SER A 69 0.81 -15.44 -3.80
N ASP A 70 -0.39 -15.13 -4.29
CA ASP A 70 -0.88 -15.55 -5.61
C ASP A 70 0.02 -15.02 -6.76
N ARG A 71 0.82 -13.98 -6.51
CA ARG A 71 1.78 -13.38 -7.45
C ARG A 71 3.22 -13.84 -7.22
N GLY A 72 3.44 -14.74 -6.28
CA GLY A 72 4.79 -15.19 -5.92
C GLY A 72 5.63 -14.09 -5.26
N ILE A 73 4.98 -13.06 -4.69
CA ILE A 73 5.66 -12.02 -3.91
C ILE A 73 5.73 -12.51 -2.47
N GLU A 74 6.91 -12.89 -2.04
CA GLU A 74 7.17 -13.20 -0.64
C GLU A 74 7.48 -11.91 0.12
N LEU A 75 6.72 -11.67 1.18
CA LEU A 75 6.98 -10.54 2.08
C LEU A 75 8.25 -10.85 2.91
N TRP A 76 9.07 -9.84 3.11
CA TRP A 76 10.17 -9.93 4.07
C TRP A 76 9.65 -9.70 5.48
N ASP A 77 10.34 -10.27 6.48
CA ASP A 77 9.93 -10.20 7.89
C ASP A 77 9.55 -8.79 8.34
N HIS A 78 10.38 -7.79 7.99
CA HIS A 78 10.11 -6.39 8.36
C HIS A 78 8.90 -5.75 7.63
N GLN A 79 8.50 -6.30 6.47
CA GLN A 79 7.30 -5.85 5.76
C GLN A 79 6.05 -6.46 6.38
N GLU A 80 6.12 -7.74 6.73
CA GLU A 80 5.03 -8.45 7.41
C GLU A 80 4.79 -7.84 8.79
N GLU A 81 5.84 -7.64 9.61
CA GLU A 81 5.76 -6.97 10.90
C GLU A 81 5.11 -5.59 10.79
N ALA A 82 5.57 -4.75 9.85
CA ALA A 82 4.99 -3.43 9.63
C ALA A 82 3.51 -3.47 9.22
N LEU A 83 3.10 -4.44 8.40
CA LEU A 83 1.71 -4.61 8.00
C LEU A 83 0.84 -5.12 9.17
N MET A 84 1.38 -5.97 10.02
CA MET A 84 0.69 -6.43 11.25
C MET A 84 0.47 -5.28 12.23
N ASP A 85 1.48 -4.45 12.47
CA ASP A 85 1.36 -3.25 13.32
C ASP A 85 0.30 -2.29 12.78
N LEU A 86 0.31 -2.03 11.45
CA LEU A 86 -0.71 -1.21 10.78
C LEU A 86 -2.12 -1.81 10.93
N THR A 87 -2.25 -3.14 10.88
CA THR A 87 -3.52 -3.85 11.08
C THR A 87 -4.02 -3.70 12.51
N ALA A 88 -3.10 -3.70 13.48
CA ALA A 88 -3.41 -3.44 14.90
C ALA A 88 -3.82 -1.98 15.17
N GLY A 89 -3.60 -1.08 14.21
CA GLY A 89 -3.92 0.36 14.30
C GLY A 89 -2.75 1.21 14.77
N ASP A 90 -1.55 0.66 14.83
CA ASP A 90 -0.34 1.37 15.23
C ASP A 90 0.22 2.26 14.12
N HIS A 91 1.03 3.25 14.51
CA HIS A 91 1.78 4.09 13.60
C HIS A 91 3.15 3.49 13.32
N VAL A 92 3.51 3.35 12.04
CA VAL A 92 4.75 2.69 11.62
C VAL A 92 5.70 3.66 10.92
N ILE A 93 6.98 3.62 11.30
CA ILE A 93 8.08 4.32 10.62
C ILE A 93 9.07 3.30 10.07
N LEU A 94 9.14 3.18 8.75
CA LEU A 94 10.07 2.28 8.07
C LEU A 94 11.39 2.99 7.73
N GLY A 95 12.40 2.79 8.57
CA GLY A 95 13.76 3.32 8.40
C GLY A 95 14.68 2.45 7.53
N THR A 96 14.16 1.64 6.63
CA THR A 96 14.95 0.69 5.83
C THR A 96 15.61 1.35 4.61
N PRO A 97 16.71 0.82 4.07
CA PRO A 97 17.39 1.36 2.88
C PRO A 97 16.48 1.43 1.65
N THR A 98 16.92 2.19 0.64
CA THR A 98 16.26 2.22 -0.67
C THR A 98 16.32 0.82 -1.31
N GLY A 99 15.21 0.40 -1.93
CA GLY A 99 15.10 -0.94 -2.52
C GLY A 99 14.61 -2.04 -1.57
N SER A 100 14.33 -1.73 -0.30
CA SER A 100 13.82 -2.69 0.70
C SER A 100 12.31 -2.98 0.60
N GLY A 101 11.67 -2.61 -0.50
CA GLY A 101 10.25 -2.92 -0.72
C GLY A 101 9.26 -2.10 0.11
N LYS A 102 9.64 -0.92 0.64
CA LYS A 102 8.73 -0.01 1.37
C LYS A 102 7.43 0.31 0.61
N SER A 103 7.51 0.35 -0.72
CA SER A 103 6.35 0.61 -1.58
C SER A 103 5.26 -0.45 -1.43
N LEU A 104 5.64 -1.70 -1.14
CA LEU A 104 4.68 -2.79 -0.92
C LEU A 104 3.93 -2.62 0.41
N VAL A 105 4.62 -2.19 1.47
CA VAL A 105 3.99 -1.86 2.76
C VAL A 105 3.04 -0.67 2.61
N ALA A 106 3.46 0.38 1.88
CA ALA A 106 2.60 1.52 1.59
C ALA A 106 1.35 1.11 0.79
N LEU A 107 1.51 0.23 -0.21
CA LEU A 107 0.38 -0.31 -0.96
C LEU A 107 -0.57 -1.11 -0.05
N GLY A 108 -0.04 -1.96 0.81
CA GLY A 108 -0.82 -2.73 1.77
C GLY A 108 -1.63 -1.83 2.71
N MET A 109 -1.01 -0.78 3.26
CA MET A 109 -1.70 0.20 4.11
C MET A 109 -2.86 0.90 3.35
N LEU A 110 -2.60 1.38 2.13
CA LEU A 110 -3.62 2.05 1.31
C LEU A 110 -4.78 1.10 0.99
N PHE A 111 -4.45 -0.14 0.61
CA PHE A 111 -5.44 -1.17 0.34
C PHE A 111 -6.28 -1.48 1.59
N MET A 112 -5.65 -1.77 2.73
CA MET A 112 -6.35 -2.10 3.97
C MET A 112 -7.24 -0.95 4.45
N GLY A 113 -6.77 0.30 4.35
CA GLY A 113 -7.58 1.46 4.69
C GLY A 113 -8.78 1.62 3.77
N MET A 114 -8.58 1.50 2.46
CA MET A 114 -9.66 1.54 1.47
C MET A 114 -10.68 0.43 1.70
N ALA A 115 -10.22 -0.80 1.93
CA ALA A 115 -11.09 -1.96 2.17
C ALA A 115 -11.91 -1.85 3.46
N GLN A 116 -11.49 -1.01 4.41
CA GLN A 116 -12.22 -0.66 5.62
C GLN A 116 -13.12 0.59 5.45
N GLY A 117 -13.29 1.10 4.24
CA GLY A 117 -14.09 2.30 3.97
C GLY A 117 -13.42 3.61 4.39
N LYS A 118 -12.15 3.60 4.70
CA LYS A 118 -11.40 4.80 5.10
C LYS A 118 -10.85 5.53 3.88
N ARG A 119 -10.73 6.84 4.00
CA ARG A 119 -10.02 7.67 3.03
C ARG A 119 -8.54 7.67 3.35
N CYS A 120 -7.72 7.34 2.35
CA CYS A 120 -6.28 7.19 2.49
C CYS A 120 -5.55 8.22 1.64
N TYR A 121 -4.39 8.68 2.11
CA TYR A 121 -3.56 9.65 1.41
C TYR A 121 -2.15 9.09 1.20
N TYR A 122 -1.70 9.11 -0.04
CA TYR A 122 -0.29 8.91 -0.39
C TYR A 122 0.33 10.28 -0.65
N THR A 123 1.29 10.66 0.18
CA THR A 123 1.96 11.96 0.02
C THR A 123 3.40 11.81 -0.46
N ALA A 124 3.81 12.71 -1.35
CA ALA A 124 5.19 12.83 -1.79
C ALA A 124 5.62 14.31 -1.81
N PRO A 125 6.94 14.59 -1.69
CA PRO A 125 7.42 15.98 -1.57
C PRO A 125 7.32 16.78 -2.88
N ILE A 126 7.27 16.11 -4.03
CA ILE A 126 7.22 16.77 -5.33
C ILE A 126 6.15 16.14 -6.24
N LYS A 127 5.55 16.97 -7.09
CA LYS A 127 4.49 16.59 -8.02
C LYS A 127 4.85 15.43 -8.94
N ALA A 128 6.10 15.35 -9.43
CA ALA A 128 6.53 14.28 -10.33
C ALA A 128 6.41 12.90 -9.67
N LEU A 129 6.79 12.77 -8.39
CA LEU A 129 6.63 11.54 -7.62
C LEU A 129 5.16 11.22 -7.32
N VAL A 130 4.34 12.25 -7.06
CA VAL A 130 2.88 12.07 -6.88
C VAL A 130 2.27 11.50 -8.14
N SER A 131 2.61 12.04 -9.31
CA SER A 131 2.10 11.57 -10.60
C SER A 131 2.54 10.14 -10.92
N GLU A 132 3.82 9.82 -10.69
CA GLU A 132 4.34 8.45 -10.86
C GLU A 132 3.54 7.46 -10.01
N LYS A 133 3.39 7.76 -8.72
CA LYS A 133 2.67 6.87 -7.80
C LYS A 133 1.17 6.80 -8.08
N PHE A 134 0.57 7.87 -8.57
CA PHE A 134 -0.82 7.84 -9.03
C PHE A 134 -1.01 6.78 -10.12
N PHE A 135 -0.16 6.77 -11.15
CA PHE A 135 -0.26 5.78 -12.22
C PHE A 135 0.01 4.36 -11.73
N ASP A 136 1.02 4.16 -10.88
CA ASP A 136 1.32 2.86 -10.28
C ASP A 136 0.11 2.32 -9.49
N LEU A 137 -0.50 3.17 -8.65
CA LEU A 137 -1.63 2.78 -7.81
C LEU A 137 -2.90 2.54 -8.62
N VAL A 138 -3.12 3.31 -9.70
CA VAL A 138 -4.24 3.08 -10.63
C VAL A 138 -4.16 1.68 -11.26
N GLN A 139 -2.96 1.22 -11.62
CA GLN A 139 -2.78 -0.12 -12.18
C GLN A 139 -3.15 -1.24 -11.20
N VAL A 140 -2.88 -1.04 -9.91
CA VAL A 140 -3.08 -2.05 -8.89
C VAL A 140 -4.46 -1.95 -8.22
N LEU A 141 -4.87 -0.74 -7.84
CA LEU A 141 -6.12 -0.48 -7.11
C LEU A 141 -7.32 -0.16 -8.00
N GLY A 142 -7.08 0.08 -9.29
CA GLY A 142 -8.11 0.48 -10.24
C GLY A 142 -8.35 1.99 -10.28
N ARG A 143 -8.78 2.46 -11.45
CA ARG A 143 -8.97 3.89 -11.75
C ARG A 143 -10.00 4.57 -10.84
N ASP A 144 -11.07 3.86 -10.49
CA ASP A 144 -12.16 4.43 -9.70
C ASP A 144 -11.78 4.63 -8.23
N ASN A 145 -10.76 3.91 -7.77
CA ASN A 145 -10.31 3.92 -6.39
C ASN A 145 -9.15 4.89 -6.11
N VAL A 146 -8.55 5.48 -7.14
CA VAL A 146 -7.38 6.36 -6.97
C VAL A 146 -7.64 7.73 -7.57
N GLY A 147 -7.33 8.75 -6.80
CA GLY A 147 -7.37 10.15 -7.21
C GLY A 147 -6.01 10.84 -7.06
N MET A 148 -5.88 11.99 -7.68
CA MET A 148 -4.70 12.84 -7.56
C MET A 148 -5.08 14.29 -7.33
N ILE A 149 -4.45 14.92 -6.35
CA ILE A 149 -4.59 16.36 -6.06
C ILE A 149 -3.20 16.99 -5.95
N THR A 150 -2.92 17.92 -6.85
CA THR A 150 -1.72 18.76 -6.82
C THR A 150 -2.15 20.23 -7.00
N GLY A 151 -1.23 21.17 -6.92
CA GLY A 151 -1.57 22.60 -7.04
C GLY A 151 -2.31 22.98 -8.33
N ASP A 152 -2.14 22.21 -9.40
CA ASP A 152 -2.69 22.49 -10.74
C ASP A 152 -3.47 21.31 -11.36
N THR A 153 -3.57 20.19 -10.66
CA THR A 153 -4.23 18.98 -11.19
C THR A 153 -5.15 18.36 -10.16
N HIS A 154 -6.39 18.10 -10.56
CA HIS A 154 -7.41 17.46 -9.74
C HIS A 154 -8.07 16.35 -10.54
N ILE A 155 -7.80 15.10 -10.18
CA ILE A 155 -8.34 13.89 -10.81
C ILE A 155 -9.02 13.05 -9.75
N ASN A 156 -10.27 12.63 -9.98
CA ASN A 156 -11.04 11.75 -9.11
C ASN A 156 -10.89 12.09 -7.60
N THR A 157 -11.15 13.34 -7.24
CA THR A 157 -10.91 13.89 -5.90
C THR A 157 -11.74 13.26 -4.78
N LYS A 158 -12.74 12.43 -5.13
CA LYS A 158 -13.60 11.70 -4.19
C LYS A 158 -13.17 10.25 -4.00
N ALA A 159 -12.12 9.82 -4.70
CA ALA A 159 -11.60 8.46 -4.57
C ALA A 159 -11.20 8.13 -3.13
N PRO A 160 -11.29 6.87 -2.71
CA PRO A 160 -10.85 6.44 -1.39
C PRO A 160 -9.34 6.60 -1.17
N VAL A 161 -8.53 6.52 -2.22
CA VAL A 161 -7.07 6.73 -2.16
C VAL A 161 -6.70 7.98 -2.94
N ILE A 162 -6.06 8.95 -2.28
CA ILE A 162 -5.64 10.23 -2.88
C ILE A 162 -4.12 10.35 -2.88
N CYS A 163 -3.53 10.52 -4.06
CA CYS A 163 -2.13 10.90 -4.22
C CYS A 163 -2.02 12.43 -4.22
N CYS A 164 -1.25 13.01 -3.31
CA CYS A 164 -1.10 14.46 -3.23
C CYS A 164 0.29 14.87 -2.73
N THR A 165 0.61 16.15 -2.86
CA THR A 165 1.77 16.70 -2.16
C THR A 165 1.45 16.94 -0.69
N ALA A 166 2.48 16.91 0.17
CA ALA A 166 2.30 17.10 1.61
C ALA A 166 1.63 18.44 1.97
N GLU A 167 1.87 19.48 1.16
CA GLU A 167 1.23 20.80 1.34
C GLU A 167 -0.29 20.74 1.13
N ILE A 168 -0.76 19.96 0.17
CA ILE A 168 -2.20 19.78 -0.08
C ILE A 168 -2.86 19.11 1.11
N LEU A 169 -2.28 18.02 1.61
CA LEU A 169 -2.80 17.32 2.78
C LEU A 169 -2.86 18.22 4.01
N ALA A 170 -1.79 19.02 4.25
CA ALA A 170 -1.76 19.96 5.36
C ALA A 170 -2.86 21.03 5.24
N ASN A 171 -3.11 21.54 4.03
CA ASN A 171 -4.15 22.54 3.78
C ASN A 171 -5.57 21.94 3.95
N ASP A 172 -5.80 20.72 3.53
CA ASP A 172 -7.09 20.04 3.70
C ASP A 172 -7.36 19.76 5.20
N ALA A 173 -6.38 19.26 5.92
CA ALA A 173 -6.49 19.04 7.37
C ALA A 173 -6.79 20.32 8.16
N LEU A 174 -6.27 21.47 7.71
CA LEU A 174 -6.54 22.79 8.34
C LEU A 174 -7.94 23.35 8.00
N ARG A 175 -8.58 22.87 6.95
CA ARG A 175 -9.93 23.30 6.55
C ARG A 175 -11.04 22.49 7.19
N GLU A 176 -10.77 21.24 7.51
CA GLU A 176 -11.73 20.31 8.11
C GLU A 176 -11.73 20.35 9.65
N GLY A 177 -10.76 21.02 10.27
CA GLY A 177 -10.66 21.28 11.72
C GLY A 177 -11.25 22.65 12.07
#